data_b5d449b0c792cda3d9daae00fdc6f7b9
#
_entry.id   b5d449b0c792cda3d9daae00fdc6f7b9
#
_cell.length_a   1.000
_cell.length_b   1.000
_cell.length_c   1.000
_cell.angle_alpha   90.00
_cell.angle_beta   90.00
_cell.angle_gamma   90.00
#
_symmetry.space_group_name_H-M   'P 1'
#
loop_
_entity.id
_entity.type
_entity.pdbx_description
1 polymer ?
#
loop_
_entity_poly.entity_id
_entity_poly.type
_entity_poly.pdbx_seq_one_letter_code
_entity_poly.pdbx_strand_id
1 'polypeptide(L)'
;VISGLKELKNENKLNISDSEFNIILMGVSQKAEVRIALESNYFDEIFYFMNLQKNVFDNTNISEENLTLNLYFVGPEVQISNSYYSKNTQRLKYIFSPLKTGEFLKKNALEFSKTNTVFVGMNCGYGAGYLKLTNSWVDDLTKLLKFNFPMFFTYTNDYEDMKGELGIIRDLLGAKIFKEILNNPFKCMTTYNNEEEGLWSCGNYGIYFVSGYAKDKLMKL
;
A
#
# COMPACT_ATOMS: atom_id res chain seq x y z
N VAL A 1 2.64 6.95 0.82
CA VAL A 1 3.30 6.09 -0.17
C VAL A 1 4.81 6.33 -0.16
N ILE A 2 5.27 7.56 -0.37
CA ILE A 2 6.68 7.93 -0.53
C ILE A 2 7.57 7.46 0.64
N SER A 3 7.18 7.73 1.89
CA SER A 3 7.91 7.26 3.07
C SER A 3 8.06 5.74 3.09
N GLY A 4 7.00 5.02 2.74
CA GLY A 4 7.02 3.57 2.67
C GLY A 4 7.98 3.04 1.61
N LEU A 5 8.01 3.64 0.42
CA LEU A 5 8.94 3.26 -0.65
C LEU A 5 10.40 3.47 -0.25
N LYS A 6 10.70 4.61 0.41
CA LYS A 6 12.04 4.91 0.92
C LYS A 6 12.53 3.85 1.91
N GLU A 7 11.66 3.46 2.84
CA GLU A 7 12.01 2.44 3.83
C GLU A 7 12.18 1.05 3.22
N LEU A 8 11.33 0.66 2.27
CA LEU A 8 11.47 -0.61 1.56
C LEU A 8 12.79 -0.70 0.77
N LYS A 9 13.24 0.41 0.20
CA LYS A 9 14.55 0.49 -0.45
C LYS A 9 15.68 0.32 0.57
N ASN A 10 15.63 1.06 1.68
CA ASN A 10 16.65 0.98 2.74
C ASN A 10 16.81 -0.45 3.27
N GLU A 11 15.72 -1.21 3.32
CA GLU A 11 15.68 -2.62 3.74
C GLU A 11 16.00 -3.61 2.60
N ASN A 12 16.46 -3.14 1.43
CA ASN A 12 16.74 -3.95 0.23
C ASN A 12 15.55 -4.84 -0.21
N LYS A 13 14.33 -4.37 0.00
CA LYS A 13 13.09 -5.07 -0.40
C LYS A 13 12.61 -4.66 -1.78
N LEU A 14 13.06 -3.51 -2.27
CA LEU A 14 12.78 -3.02 -3.61
C LEU A 14 14.09 -2.76 -4.33
N ASN A 15 14.17 -3.25 -5.54
CA ASN A 15 15.21 -2.91 -6.48
C ASN A 15 14.56 -2.27 -7.71
N ILE A 16 14.70 -0.96 -7.84
CA ILE A 16 14.18 -0.23 -9.00
C ILE A 16 15.25 -0.22 -10.07
N SER A 17 15.59 -1.38 -10.57
CA SER A 17 16.49 -1.53 -11.73
C SER A 17 15.73 -1.61 -13.05
N ASP A 18 14.41 -1.85 -12.97
CA ASP A 18 13.56 -2.01 -14.15
C ASP A 18 13.00 -0.66 -14.61
N SER A 19 12.73 -0.53 -15.89
CA SER A 19 12.12 0.66 -16.47
C SER A 19 10.65 0.85 -16.07
N GLU A 20 10.09 -0.12 -15.34
CA GLU A 20 8.69 -0.13 -14.90
C GLU A 20 8.59 -0.42 -13.41
N PHE A 21 7.78 0.37 -12.70
CA PHE A 21 7.50 0.19 -11.29
C PHE A 21 6.00 0.17 -11.01
N ASN A 22 5.55 -0.76 -10.17
CA ASN A 22 4.15 -0.97 -9.88
C ASN A 22 3.83 -0.68 -8.41
N ILE A 23 2.86 0.18 -8.17
CA ILE A 23 2.28 0.44 -6.85
C ILE A 23 0.83 0.01 -6.88
N ILE A 24 0.46 -0.96 -6.03
CA ILE A 24 -0.90 -1.46 -5.94
C ILE A 24 -1.53 -0.92 -4.66
N LEU A 25 -2.41 0.07 -4.81
CA LEU A 25 -3.22 0.62 -3.72
C LEU A 25 -4.38 -0.34 -3.45
N MET A 26 -4.42 -0.89 -2.23
CA MET A 26 -5.36 -1.93 -1.82
C MET A 26 -6.57 -1.35 -1.09
N GLY A 27 -7.74 -1.96 -1.31
CA GLY A 27 -8.96 -1.61 -0.59
C GLY A 27 -9.45 -0.19 -0.88
N VAL A 28 -9.10 0.34 -2.04
CA VAL A 28 -9.50 1.69 -2.44
C VAL A 28 -11.00 1.79 -2.66
N SER A 29 -11.56 2.97 -2.37
CA SER A 29 -12.96 3.26 -2.58
C SER A 29 -13.19 4.22 -3.74
N GLN A 30 -14.38 4.12 -4.36
CA GLN A 30 -14.80 5.03 -5.42
C GLN A 30 -14.91 6.47 -4.90
N LYS A 31 -15.34 6.66 -3.66
CA LYS A 31 -15.61 7.97 -3.07
C LYS A 31 -14.34 8.69 -2.59
N ALA A 32 -13.26 7.96 -2.35
CA ALA A 32 -12.00 8.51 -1.87
C ALA A 32 -10.92 8.46 -2.97
N GLU A 33 -10.09 7.42 -2.98
CA GLU A 33 -8.89 7.37 -3.80
C GLU A 33 -9.19 7.44 -5.31
N VAL A 34 -10.24 6.75 -5.78
CA VAL A 34 -10.62 6.78 -7.20
C VAL A 34 -11.06 8.17 -7.61
N ARG A 35 -11.92 8.82 -6.82
CA ARG A 35 -12.35 10.19 -7.09
C ARG A 35 -11.17 11.16 -7.12
N ILE A 36 -10.27 11.07 -6.16
CA ILE A 36 -9.06 11.93 -6.11
C ILE A 36 -8.21 11.71 -7.37
N ALA A 37 -8.02 10.46 -7.80
CA ALA A 37 -7.25 10.15 -9.00
C ALA A 37 -7.89 10.70 -10.29
N LEU A 38 -9.23 10.73 -10.35
CA LEU A 38 -9.97 11.22 -11.52
C LEU A 38 -10.07 12.74 -11.58
N GLU A 39 -10.24 13.38 -10.42
CA GLU A 39 -10.57 14.81 -10.30
C GLU A 39 -9.35 15.70 -10.03
N SER A 40 -8.21 15.12 -9.62
CA SER A 40 -7.02 15.89 -9.25
C SER A 40 -5.74 15.25 -9.77
N ASN A 41 -4.62 15.97 -9.59
CA ASN A 41 -3.26 15.50 -9.88
C ASN A 41 -2.54 14.99 -8.62
N TYR A 42 -3.27 14.69 -7.55
CA TYR A 42 -2.69 14.35 -6.25
C TYR A 42 -1.73 13.16 -6.33
N PHE A 43 -2.09 12.12 -7.07
CA PHE A 43 -1.23 10.94 -7.21
C PHE A 43 -0.07 11.13 -8.19
N ASP A 44 -0.10 12.17 -9.02
CA ASP A 44 1.02 12.53 -9.90
C ASP A 44 2.24 12.93 -9.09
N GLU A 45 2.05 13.47 -7.87
CA GLU A 45 3.13 13.85 -6.96
C GLU A 45 4.04 12.65 -6.62
N ILE A 46 3.51 11.43 -6.57
CA ILE A 46 4.32 10.22 -6.34
C ILE A 46 5.33 10.06 -7.47
N PHE A 47 4.88 10.21 -8.71
CA PHE A 47 5.73 10.10 -9.89
C PHE A 47 6.80 11.20 -9.92
N TYR A 48 6.40 12.45 -9.70
CA TYR A 48 7.34 13.57 -9.66
C TYR A 48 8.34 13.43 -8.52
N PHE A 49 7.88 13.00 -7.35
CA PHE A 49 8.78 12.77 -6.23
C PHE A 49 9.80 11.66 -6.52
N MET A 50 9.37 10.56 -7.12
CA MET A 50 10.28 9.47 -7.51
C MET A 50 11.31 9.92 -8.52
N ASN A 51 10.95 10.78 -9.46
CA ASN A 51 11.87 11.33 -10.45
C ASN A 51 12.81 12.41 -9.89
N LEU A 52 12.34 13.29 -9.00
CA LEU A 52 13.13 14.38 -8.44
C LEU A 52 14.14 13.92 -7.38
N GLN A 53 13.81 12.88 -6.65
CA GLN A 53 14.69 12.35 -5.62
C GLN A 53 15.63 11.28 -6.21
N LYS A 54 16.59 11.69 -7.03
CA LYS A 54 17.73 10.84 -7.41
C LYS A 54 18.26 10.05 -6.22
N ASN A 55 18.38 10.71 -5.05
CA ASN A 55 18.89 10.13 -3.82
C ASN A 55 18.01 9.03 -3.20
N VAL A 56 16.76 8.89 -3.56
CA VAL A 56 15.93 7.76 -3.11
C VAL A 56 16.29 6.49 -3.89
N PHE A 57 16.83 6.67 -5.10
CA PHE A 57 17.13 5.60 -6.05
C PHE A 57 18.58 5.65 -6.58
N ASP A 58 19.51 6.31 -5.86
CA ASP A 58 20.87 6.70 -6.27
C ASP A 58 21.84 5.59 -6.66
N ASN A 59 21.45 4.33 -6.62
CA ASN A 59 22.30 3.24 -7.06
C ASN A 59 21.83 2.58 -8.37
N THR A 60 20.89 3.19 -9.07
CA THR A 60 20.43 2.65 -10.34
C THR A 60 20.87 3.52 -11.49
N ASN A 61 21.53 2.92 -12.48
CA ASN A 61 21.85 3.55 -13.78
C ASN A 61 20.58 3.80 -14.64
N ILE A 62 19.42 3.92 -14.02
CA ILE A 62 18.20 4.26 -14.74
C ILE A 62 18.26 5.76 -15.01
N SER A 63 18.38 6.13 -16.26
CA SER A 63 18.20 7.50 -16.68
C SER A 63 16.77 7.93 -16.31
N GLU A 64 16.61 9.14 -15.78
CA GLU A 64 15.30 9.73 -15.41
C GLU A 64 14.25 9.61 -16.54
N GLU A 65 14.71 9.45 -17.77
CA GLU A 65 13.90 9.42 -18.97
C GLU A 65 13.11 8.11 -19.17
N ASN A 66 13.43 7.03 -18.43
CA ASN A 66 12.92 5.70 -18.75
C ASN A 66 11.98 5.08 -17.71
N LEU A 67 11.80 5.67 -16.53
CA LEU A 67 10.91 5.09 -15.51
C LEU A 67 9.44 5.29 -15.89
N THR A 68 8.71 4.19 -16.02
CA THR A 68 7.25 4.15 -16.09
C THR A 68 6.67 3.73 -14.75
N LEU A 69 5.73 4.49 -14.22
CA LEU A 69 5.04 4.18 -12.98
C LEU A 69 3.60 3.75 -13.27
N ASN A 70 3.23 2.56 -12.82
CA ASN A 70 1.86 2.09 -12.84
C ASN A 70 1.26 2.18 -11.43
N LEU A 71 0.19 2.94 -11.28
CA LEU A 71 -0.62 3.01 -10.07
C LEU A 71 -1.90 2.22 -10.27
N TYR A 72 -2.03 1.14 -9.53
CA TYR A 72 -3.22 0.29 -9.53
C TYR A 72 -4.12 0.68 -8.36
N PHE A 73 -5.37 0.97 -8.67
CA PHE A 73 -6.44 1.25 -7.70
C PHE A 73 -7.33 0.01 -7.61
N VAL A 74 -7.11 -0.81 -6.60
CA VAL A 74 -7.74 -2.13 -6.47
C VAL A 74 -8.65 -2.17 -5.26
N GLY A 75 -9.93 -2.43 -5.48
CA GLY A 75 -10.90 -2.54 -4.39
C GLY A 75 -12.31 -2.87 -4.88
N PRO A 76 -13.12 -3.57 -4.07
CA PRO A 76 -14.47 -4.00 -4.46
C PRO A 76 -15.45 -2.82 -4.64
N GLU A 77 -15.13 -1.64 -4.13
CA GLU A 77 -15.93 -0.43 -4.31
C GLU A 77 -15.57 0.37 -5.57
N VAL A 78 -14.53 -0.03 -6.30
CA VAL A 78 -14.14 0.59 -7.58
C VAL A 78 -15.20 0.27 -8.62
N GLN A 79 -15.80 1.30 -9.22
CA GLN A 79 -16.90 1.15 -10.21
C GLN A 79 -16.42 1.12 -11.66
N ILE A 80 -15.14 1.33 -11.88
CA ILE A 80 -14.54 1.37 -13.21
C ILE A 80 -13.49 0.27 -13.36
N SER A 81 -13.32 -0.21 -14.59
CA SER A 81 -12.31 -1.22 -14.93
C SER A 81 -11.63 -0.81 -16.23
N ASN A 82 -10.81 0.23 -16.14
CA ASN A 82 -10.08 0.78 -17.28
C ASN A 82 -8.70 1.27 -16.84
N SER A 83 -7.93 1.72 -17.81
CA SER A 83 -6.65 2.39 -17.54
C SER A 83 -6.48 3.60 -18.42
N TYR A 84 -5.78 4.60 -17.95
CA TYR A 84 -5.38 5.77 -18.70
C TYR A 84 -4.05 6.34 -18.17
N TYR A 85 -3.38 7.11 -19.00
CA TYR A 85 -2.21 7.84 -18.56
C TYR A 85 -2.60 9.14 -17.83
N SER A 86 -1.74 9.57 -16.91
CA SER A 86 -1.89 10.88 -16.30
C SER A 86 -1.97 11.97 -17.36
N LYS A 87 -2.75 13.01 -17.10
CA LYS A 87 -2.85 14.19 -17.97
C LYS A 87 -1.51 14.91 -18.11
N ASN A 88 -0.62 14.76 -17.15
CA ASN A 88 0.65 15.47 -17.06
C ASN A 88 1.82 14.70 -17.67
N THR A 89 1.72 13.36 -17.81
CA THR A 89 2.80 12.54 -18.36
C THR A 89 2.30 11.19 -18.87
N GLN A 90 2.86 10.74 -19.99
CA GLN A 90 2.62 9.40 -20.55
C GLN A 90 3.39 8.29 -19.81
N ARG A 91 4.20 8.64 -18.80
CA ARG A 91 4.98 7.69 -18.00
C ARG A 91 4.31 7.33 -16.67
N LEU A 92 3.17 7.93 -16.35
CA LEU A 92 2.34 7.58 -15.20
C LEU A 92 1.00 7.04 -15.70
N LYS A 93 0.73 5.78 -15.39
CA LYS A 93 -0.49 5.09 -15.76
C LYS A 93 -1.33 4.76 -14.54
N TYR A 94 -2.60 5.13 -14.57
CA TYR A 94 -3.61 4.75 -13.59
C TYR A 94 -4.39 3.54 -14.11
N ILE A 95 -4.54 2.52 -13.27
CA ILE A 95 -5.20 1.25 -13.62
C ILE A 95 -6.22 0.95 -12.52
N PHE A 96 -7.49 0.80 -12.89
CA PHE A 96 -8.58 0.59 -11.96
C PHE A 96 -9.10 -0.83 -12.03
N SER A 97 -9.35 -1.45 -10.89
CA SER A 97 -9.86 -2.81 -10.80
C SER A 97 -10.91 -2.96 -9.68
N PRO A 98 -12.12 -3.43 -10.00
CA PRO A 98 -13.19 -3.67 -9.04
C PRO A 98 -13.02 -5.00 -8.28
N LEU A 99 -11.87 -5.62 -8.36
CA LEU A 99 -11.60 -6.89 -7.70
C LEU A 99 -11.15 -6.67 -6.26
N LYS A 100 -11.42 -7.63 -5.40
CA LYS A 100 -10.70 -7.76 -4.14
C LYS A 100 -9.21 -7.97 -4.41
N THR A 101 -8.34 -7.48 -3.54
CA THR A 101 -6.89 -7.51 -3.78
C THR A 101 -6.35 -8.92 -3.97
N GLY A 102 -6.83 -9.90 -3.20
CA GLY A 102 -6.40 -11.28 -3.36
C GLY A 102 -6.85 -11.93 -4.66
N GLU A 103 -7.99 -11.53 -5.21
CA GLU A 103 -8.46 -11.98 -6.54
C GLU A 103 -7.67 -11.30 -7.66
N PHE A 104 -7.43 -10.01 -7.52
CA PHE A 104 -6.60 -9.24 -8.45
C PHE A 104 -5.21 -9.87 -8.56
N LEU A 105 -4.56 -10.14 -7.41
CA LEU A 105 -3.24 -10.74 -7.39
C LEU A 105 -3.24 -12.14 -8.00
N LYS A 106 -4.24 -12.98 -7.70
CA LYS A 106 -4.35 -14.32 -8.31
C LYS A 106 -4.42 -14.29 -9.83
N LYS A 107 -5.06 -13.27 -10.40
CA LYS A 107 -5.17 -13.12 -11.87
C LYS A 107 -3.88 -12.58 -12.50
N ASN A 108 -3.17 -11.69 -11.83
CA ASN A 108 -2.08 -10.91 -12.42
C ASN A 108 -0.69 -11.22 -11.81
N ALA A 109 -0.57 -12.21 -10.89
CA ALA A 109 0.67 -12.45 -10.15
C ALA A 109 1.89 -12.73 -11.04
N LEU A 110 1.69 -13.31 -12.21
CA LEU A 110 2.79 -13.61 -13.17
C LEU A 110 3.31 -12.36 -13.89
N GLU A 111 2.55 -11.26 -13.88
CA GLU A 111 2.92 -9.99 -14.50
C GLU A 111 3.78 -9.13 -13.55
N PHE A 112 3.85 -9.48 -12.27
CA PHE A 112 4.51 -8.69 -11.25
C PHE A 112 5.81 -9.32 -10.78
N SER A 113 6.86 -8.50 -10.71
CA SER A 113 8.11 -8.85 -10.03
C SER A 113 8.11 -8.30 -8.60
N LYS A 114 8.64 -9.08 -7.66
CA LYS A 114 8.76 -8.66 -6.24
C LYS A 114 9.75 -7.51 -6.06
N THR A 115 10.63 -7.29 -7.00
CA THR A 115 11.66 -6.25 -6.94
C THR A 115 11.14 -4.90 -7.39
N ASN A 116 10.12 -4.86 -8.25
CA ASN A 116 9.55 -3.63 -8.80
C ASN A 116 8.06 -3.43 -8.47
N THR A 117 7.51 -4.19 -7.54
CA THR A 117 6.09 -4.13 -7.19
C THR A 117 5.91 -4.06 -5.69
N VAL A 118 5.08 -3.12 -5.23
CA VAL A 118 4.73 -2.94 -3.83
C VAL A 118 3.22 -2.84 -3.64
N PHE A 119 2.72 -3.45 -2.58
CA PHE A 119 1.32 -3.34 -2.16
C PHE A 119 1.20 -2.32 -1.02
N VAL A 120 0.21 -1.45 -1.11
CA VAL A 120 -0.01 -0.35 -0.17
C VAL A 120 -1.44 -0.36 0.33
N GLY A 121 -1.63 -0.52 1.63
CA GLY A 121 -2.90 -0.34 2.30
C GLY A 121 -2.92 0.99 3.06
N MET A 122 -3.88 1.85 2.77
CA MET A 122 -4.00 3.15 3.44
C MET A 122 -5.22 3.18 4.34
N ASN A 123 -5.00 3.27 5.66
CA ASN A 123 -6.08 3.32 6.67
C ASN A 123 -7.14 2.24 6.42
N CYS A 124 -6.72 0.99 6.27
CA CYS A 124 -7.60 -0.11 5.85
C CYS A 124 -8.69 -0.46 6.87
N GLY A 125 -8.47 -0.13 8.14
CA GLY A 125 -9.45 -0.27 9.22
C GLY A 125 -9.87 -1.71 9.54
N TYR A 126 -9.15 -2.73 9.06
CA TYR A 126 -9.52 -4.11 9.31
C TYR A 126 -9.34 -4.55 10.78
N GLY A 127 -8.64 -3.72 11.56
CA GLY A 127 -8.47 -3.86 13.01
C GLY A 127 -9.52 -3.17 13.85
N ALA A 128 -10.39 -2.35 13.26
CA ALA A 128 -11.34 -1.47 13.98
C ALA A 128 -12.57 -2.17 14.59
N GLY A 129 -12.55 -3.48 14.77
CA GLY A 129 -13.61 -4.24 15.45
C GLY A 129 -14.85 -4.55 14.60
N TYR A 130 -14.92 -4.13 13.35
CA TYR A 130 -16.02 -4.44 12.44
C TYR A 130 -15.84 -5.81 11.78
N LEU A 131 -16.40 -6.87 12.36
CA LEU A 131 -16.19 -8.25 11.92
C LEU A 131 -16.38 -8.49 10.41
N LYS A 132 -17.35 -7.83 9.77
CA LYS A 132 -17.57 -7.97 8.32
C LYS A 132 -16.38 -7.44 7.52
N LEU A 133 -15.84 -6.30 7.91
CA LEU A 133 -14.66 -5.70 7.29
C LEU A 133 -13.44 -6.57 7.55
N THR A 134 -13.19 -6.93 8.81
CA THR A 134 -12.11 -7.84 9.21
C THR A 134 -12.12 -9.13 8.39
N ASN A 135 -13.26 -9.82 8.33
CA ASN A 135 -13.37 -11.09 7.59
C ASN A 135 -13.11 -10.92 6.09
N SER A 136 -13.53 -9.79 5.51
CA SER A 136 -13.26 -9.52 4.09
C SER A 136 -11.76 -9.33 3.81
N TRP A 137 -11.03 -8.75 4.74
CA TRP A 137 -9.58 -8.54 4.64
C TRP A 137 -8.76 -9.78 4.95
N VAL A 138 -9.16 -10.60 5.92
CA VAL A 138 -8.43 -11.82 6.34
C VAL A 138 -8.16 -12.74 5.15
N ASP A 139 -9.15 -12.96 4.28
CA ASP A 139 -8.99 -13.78 3.07
C ASP A 139 -7.99 -13.17 2.07
N ASP A 140 -8.08 -11.86 1.85
CA ASP A 140 -7.17 -11.15 0.96
C ASP A 140 -5.73 -11.11 1.51
N LEU A 141 -5.57 -10.78 2.81
CA LEU A 141 -4.27 -10.76 3.47
C LEU A 141 -3.60 -12.14 3.44
N THR A 142 -4.36 -13.22 3.67
CA THR A 142 -3.84 -14.59 3.58
C THR A 142 -3.26 -14.88 2.19
N LYS A 143 -3.93 -14.44 1.12
CA LYS A 143 -3.44 -14.61 -0.24
C LYS A 143 -2.18 -13.75 -0.49
N LEU A 144 -2.20 -12.49 -0.06
CA LEU A 144 -1.05 -11.57 -0.19
C LEU A 144 0.20 -12.12 0.50
N LEU A 145 0.06 -12.67 1.71
CA LEU A 145 1.17 -13.26 2.45
C LEU A 145 1.77 -14.47 1.73
N LYS A 146 0.95 -15.30 1.08
CA LYS A 146 1.42 -16.45 0.26
C LYS A 146 2.29 -16.00 -0.91
N PHE A 147 1.95 -14.92 -1.57
CA PHE A 147 2.73 -14.40 -2.70
C PHE A 147 4.02 -13.70 -2.26
N ASN A 148 4.11 -13.29 -1.00
CA ASN A 148 5.32 -12.71 -0.41
C ASN A 148 5.86 -11.47 -1.16
N PHE A 149 4.97 -10.60 -1.60
CA PHE A 149 5.33 -9.26 -2.09
C PHE A 149 5.68 -8.34 -0.92
N PRO A 150 6.56 -7.36 -1.10
CA PRO A 150 6.73 -6.30 -0.13
C PRO A 150 5.45 -5.47 -0.04
N MET A 151 5.00 -5.21 1.17
CA MET A 151 3.83 -4.40 1.41
C MET A 151 4.01 -3.51 2.64
N PHE A 152 3.31 -2.40 2.66
CA PHE A 152 3.19 -1.57 3.84
C PHE A 152 1.76 -1.08 4.01
N PHE A 153 1.43 -0.82 5.25
CA PHE A 153 0.13 -0.31 5.66
C PHE A 153 0.32 0.97 6.44
N THR A 154 -0.59 1.92 6.23
CA THR A 154 -0.73 3.06 7.12
C THR A 154 -1.93 2.85 8.02
N TYR A 155 -1.87 3.40 9.22
CA TYR A 155 -2.94 3.34 10.19
C TYR A 155 -3.23 4.74 10.76
N THR A 156 -4.40 4.90 11.34
CA THR A 156 -4.76 6.08 12.12
C THR A 156 -4.09 6.01 13.49
N ASN A 157 -4.07 7.12 14.21
CA ASN A 157 -3.57 7.12 15.60
C ASN A 157 -4.60 6.60 16.60
N ASP A 158 -5.52 5.82 16.14
CA ASP A 158 -6.39 5.05 17.01
C ASP A 158 -5.62 3.84 17.51
N TYR A 159 -5.36 3.81 18.80
CA TYR A 159 -4.62 2.72 19.43
C TYR A 159 -5.30 1.36 19.21
N GLU A 160 -6.64 1.34 19.21
CA GLU A 160 -7.41 0.12 18.97
C GLU A 160 -7.28 -0.35 17.53
N ASP A 161 -7.38 0.57 16.55
CA ASP A 161 -7.25 0.27 15.13
C ASP A 161 -5.87 -0.32 14.82
N MET A 162 -4.80 0.36 15.21
CA MET A 162 -3.43 -0.14 15.05
C MET A 162 -3.20 -1.48 15.72
N LYS A 163 -3.60 -1.60 16.99
CA LYS A 163 -3.43 -2.83 17.78
C LYS A 163 -4.24 -3.97 17.19
N GLY A 164 -5.46 -3.70 16.74
CA GLY A 164 -6.32 -4.65 16.07
C GLY A 164 -5.72 -5.11 14.73
N GLU A 165 -5.21 -4.20 13.92
CA GLU A 165 -4.55 -4.56 12.65
C GLU A 165 -3.32 -5.46 12.87
N LEU A 166 -2.44 -5.12 13.81
CA LEU A 166 -1.28 -5.94 14.13
C LEU A 166 -1.68 -7.29 14.73
N GLY A 167 -2.71 -7.33 15.58
CA GLY A 167 -3.29 -8.57 16.11
C GLY A 167 -3.77 -9.51 15.00
N ILE A 168 -4.40 -8.96 13.97
CA ILE A 168 -4.87 -9.76 12.83
C ILE A 168 -3.70 -10.19 11.95
N ILE A 169 -2.90 -9.25 11.45
CA ILE A 169 -1.92 -9.59 10.41
C ILE A 169 -0.72 -10.36 10.97
N ARG A 170 -0.21 -9.97 12.14
CA ARG A 170 0.95 -10.60 12.80
C ARG A 170 0.54 -11.82 13.61
N ASP A 171 -0.42 -11.64 14.55
CA ASP A 171 -0.67 -12.65 15.56
C ASP A 171 -1.61 -13.76 15.06
N LEU A 172 -2.68 -13.39 14.34
CA LEU A 172 -3.61 -14.35 13.77
C LEU A 172 -3.06 -14.97 12.48
N LEU A 173 -2.65 -14.17 11.49
CA LEU A 173 -2.22 -14.66 10.19
C LEU A 173 -0.74 -15.03 10.14
N GLY A 174 0.07 -14.59 11.08
CA GLY A 174 1.49 -14.94 11.18
C GLY A 174 2.38 -14.26 10.17
N ALA A 175 2.03 -13.05 9.78
CA ALA A 175 2.85 -12.24 8.91
C ALA A 175 4.19 -11.88 9.53
N LYS A 176 5.21 -11.78 8.70
CA LYS A 176 6.50 -11.23 9.10
C LYS A 176 6.43 -9.70 9.03
N ILE A 177 6.38 -9.06 10.20
CA ILE A 177 6.62 -7.64 10.33
C ILE A 177 8.14 -7.45 10.35
N PHE A 178 8.73 -6.85 9.32
CA PHE A 178 10.17 -6.70 9.24
C PHE A 178 10.67 -5.32 9.66
N LYS A 179 9.76 -4.36 9.75
CA LYS A 179 10.03 -3.06 10.35
C LYS A 179 8.80 -2.60 11.12
N GLU A 180 9.02 -2.26 12.37
CA GLU A 180 7.96 -1.81 13.26
C GLU A 180 7.58 -0.35 12.96
N ILE A 181 6.54 0.06 13.60
CA ILE A 181 5.80 1.28 13.46
C ILE A 181 6.70 2.51 13.36
N LEU A 182 6.62 3.20 12.24
CA LEU A 182 7.26 4.50 12.04
C LEU A 182 6.21 5.60 12.00
N ASN A 183 6.52 6.72 12.62
CA ASN A 183 5.76 7.93 12.41
C ASN A 183 5.82 8.34 10.92
N ASN A 184 4.66 8.58 10.33
CA ASN A 184 4.60 9.01 8.95
C ASN A 184 4.80 10.54 8.87
N PRO A 185 5.89 11.04 8.26
CA PRO A 185 6.09 12.48 8.11
C PRO A 185 5.05 13.15 7.20
N PHE A 186 4.33 12.36 6.39
CA PHE A 186 3.25 12.81 5.50
C PHE A 186 1.86 12.39 6.01
N LYS A 187 1.69 12.31 7.32
CA LYS A 187 0.39 12.08 7.93
C LYS A 187 -0.58 13.24 7.61
N CYS A 188 -1.86 12.98 7.73
CA CYS A 188 -2.88 14.01 7.58
C CYS A 188 -2.63 15.16 8.57
N MET A 189 -2.77 16.40 8.11
CA MET A 189 -2.66 17.59 8.98
C MET A 189 -3.88 17.76 9.88
N THR A 190 -5.02 17.17 9.49
CA THR A 190 -6.26 17.22 10.25
C THR A 190 -6.31 16.07 11.24
N THR A 191 -6.48 16.37 12.50
CA THR A 191 -6.78 15.40 13.56
C THR A 191 -8.27 15.42 13.86
N TYR A 192 -8.83 14.25 14.01
CA TYR A 192 -10.17 14.09 14.59
C TYR A 192 -10.00 13.81 16.09
N ASN A 193 -10.67 14.60 16.91
CA ASN A 193 -10.63 14.44 18.36
C ASN A 193 -12.05 14.15 18.86
N ASN A 194 -12.23 13.00 19.50
CA ASN A 194 -13.45 12.68 20.22
C ASN A 194 -13.20 12.89 21.72
N GLU A 195 -13.51 14.08 22.20
CA GLU A 195 -13.27 14.47 23.60
C GLU A 195 -14.05 13.62 24.61
N GLU A 196 -15.23 13.13 24.22
CA GLU A 196 -16.09 12.31 25.11
C GLU A 196 -15.49 10.92 25.37
N GLU A 197 -14.79 10.37 24.39
CA GLU A 197 -14.14 9.05 24.51
C GLU A 197 -12.62 9.15 24.78
N GLY A 198 -12.08 10.37 24.81
CA GLY A 198 -10.64 10.59 24.98
C GLY A 198 -9.78 10.06 23.81
N LEU A 199 -10.42 9.82 22.68
CA LEU A 199 -9.79 9.24 21.48
C LEU A 199 -9.44 10.34 20.48
N TRP A 200 -8.29 10.23 19.86
CA TRP A 200 -7.97 11.06 18.71
C TRP A 200 -7.42 10.19 17.57
N SER A 201 -7.69 10.59 16.35
CA SER A 201 -7.20 9.91 15.16
C SER A 201 -6.65 10.89 14.14
N CYS A 202 -5.69 10.42 13.35
CA CYS A 202 -5.06 11.18 12.29
C CYS A 202 -4.79 10.23 11.13
N GLY A 203 -5.37 10.52 9.98
CA GLY A 203 -5.20 9.67 8.80
C GLY A 203 -3.73 9.49 8.42
N ASN A 204 -3.33 8.26 8.12
CA ASN A 204 -1.96 7.87 7.77
C ASN A 204 -0.92 8.24 8.85
N TYR A 205 -1.26 8.16 10.13
CA TYR A 205 -0.40 8.58 11.24
C TYR A 205 0.93 7.81 11.28
N GLY A 206 0.87 6.50 11.16
CA GLY A 206 2.05 5.65 11.16
C GLY A 206 2.05 4.64 10.02
N ILE A 207 3.19 3.96 9.89
CA ILE A 207 3.44 2.97 8.83
C ILE A 207 4.06 1.72 9.45
N TYR A 208 3.62 0.54 9.04
CA TYR A 208 4.29 -0.73 9.32
C TYR A 208 4.48 -1.56 8.06
N PHE A 209 5.46 -2.45 8.08
CA PHE A 209 5.96 -3.14 6.90
C PHE A 209 5.87 -4.65 7.04
N VAL A 210 5.37 -5.31 5.99
CA VAL A 210 5.07 -6.74 5.97
C VAL A 210 5.69 -7.40 4.75
N SER A 211 6.21 -8.62 4.91
CA SER A 211 6.62 -9.47 3.80
C SER A 211 6.40 -10.94 4.12
N GLY A 212 5.40 -11.55 3.49
CA GLY A 212 5.10 -12.97 3.64
C GLY A 212 4.87 -13.43 5.09
N TYR A 213 5.04 -14.72 5.32
CA TYR A 213 4.91 -15.34 6.64
C TYR A 213 6.22 -15.30 7.44
N ALA A 214 6.12 -15.25 8.75
CA ALA A 214 7.24 -15.51 9.64
C ALA A 214 7.66 -16.99 9.53
N LYS A 215 8.99 -17.25 9.53
CA LYS A 215 9.55 -18.61 9.31
C LYS A 215 8.97 -19.67 10.24
N ASP A 216 8.68 -19.31 11.49
CA ASP A 216 8.21 -20.24 12.52
C ASP A 216 6.77 -20.73 12.30
N LYS A 217 5.99 -20.06 11.45
CA LYS A 217 4.63 -20.49 11.09
C LYS A 217 4.56 -21.26 9.77
N LEU A 218 5.55 -21.14 8.89
CA LEU A 218 5.62 -21.95 7.67
C LEU A 218 5.86 -23.44 7.92
N MET A 219 6.40 -23.81 9.09
CA MET A 219 6.64 -25.22 9.47
C MET A 219 5.40 -25.90 10.09
N LYS A 220 4.29 -25.19 10.25
CA LYS A 220 3.04 -25.71 10.85
C LYS A 220 1.86 -25.78 9.87
N LEU A 221 2.06 -25.43 8.61
CA LEU A 221 1.11 -25.55 7.50
C LEU A 221 1.58 -26.63 6.51
#